data_2b74d75f2e82c5609a0d1e2d30e26b2f
#
_entry.id   2b74d75f2e82c5609a0d1e2d30e26b2f
#
_cell.length_a   1.000
_cell.length_b   1.000
_cell.length_c   1.000
_cell.angle_alpha   90.00
_cell.angle_beta   90.00
_cell.angle_gamma   90.00
#
_symmetry.space_group_name_H-M   'P 1'
#
loop_
_entity.id
_entity.type
_entity.pdbx_description
1 polymer ?
#
loop_
_entity_poly.entity_id
_entity_poly.type
_entity_poly.pdbx_seq_one_letter_code
_entity_poly.pdbx_strand_id
1 'polypeptide(L)'
;SPGTVKSGVQVGDFYFPSFPVNDSQPQTRLAIFAFPYDVNPATPARIVAEDDAGNRSVASFTYKVFPEKFPSTKLNITDDFMQRVVPPILAQTTDIQDQGSLVKNYVEINHNLRLVDKKRLLKFGQETNPKFLWHEAFLRLPNTKAEANFADHRTYVYNGKVIDQEVHLGDDLASVEHAPVIAANDGQVVFAAWFDIFGNAVIIDHGCGLQTLYGHMASFKVKPGELVKRGQVIGVSDSTGLAGGDHVHFAVLLDGIPVNPKEWWDPHWIHDRIMAKLQQFQR
;
A
#
# COMPACT_ATOMS: atom_id res chain seq x y z
N SER A 1 -0.86 -30.03 -6.13
CA SER A 1 -0.69 -31.46 -5.82
C SER A 1 -1.27 -31.76 -4.44
N PRO A 2 -1.76 -32.96 -4.17
CA PRO A 2 -2.10 -33.38 -2.81
C PRO A 2 -0.90 -33.13 -1.88
N GLY A 3 -1.13 -32.62 -0.66
CA GLY A 3 -0.08 -32.30 0.30
C GLY A 3 0.56 -30.90 0.14
N THR A 4 0.17 -30.10 -0.87
CA THR A 4 0.66 -28.72 -0.97
C THR A 4 0.11 -27.86 0.18
N VAL A 5 1.00 -27.34 1.03
CA VAL A 5 0.65 -26.49 2.17
C VAL A 5 0.87 -25.02 1.88
N LYS A 6 1.80 -24.68 0.97
CA LYS A 6 2.12 -23.33 0.56
C LYS A 6 2.23 -23.24 -0.95
N SER A 7 1.60 -22.25 -1.56
CA SER A 7 1.76 -21.96 -2.99
C SER A 7 1.55 -20.49 -3.28
N GLY A 8 2.19 -19.99 -4.34
CA GLY A 8 2.14 -18.57 -4.71
C GLY A 8 3.05 -18.26 -5.89
N VAL A 9 3.32 -16.97 -6.07
CA VAL A 9 4.26 -16.46 -7.08
C VAL A 9 5.43 -15.80 -6.38
N GLN A 10 6.64 -16.15 -6.81
CA GLN A 10 7.89 -15.53 -6.37
C GLN A 10 8.39 -14.58 -7.46
N VAL A 11 8.70 -13.33 -7.09
CA VAL A 11 9.32 -12.31 -7.95
C VAL A 11 10.52 -11.74 -7.20
N GLY A 12 11.73 -12.12 -7.58
CA GLY A 12 12.92 -11.81 -6.78
C GLY A 12 12.77 -12.30 -5.34
N ASP A 13 12.92 -11.40 -4.37
CA ASP A 13 12.77 -11.71 -2.94
C ASP A 13 11.31 -11.64 -2.44
N PHE A 14 10.37 -11.18 -3.29
CA PHE A 14 8.97 -11.02 -2.94
C PHE A 14 8.19 -12.30 -3.21
N TYR A 15 7.37 -12.68 -2.24
CA TYR A 15 6.48 -13.84 -2.35
C TYR A 15 5.02 -13.39 -2.19
N PHE A 16 4.20 -13.75 -3.17
CA PHE A 16 2.77 -13.45 -3.22
C PHE A 16 2.00 -14.77 -3.04
N PRO A 17 1.29 -14.96 -1.93
CA PRO A 17 0.59 -16.20 -1.64
C PRO A 17 -0.58 -16.41 -2.58
N SER A 18 -0.98 -17.66 -2.76
CA SER A 18 -2.20 -18.02 -3.47
C SER A 18 -3.34 -18.35 -2.51
N PHE A 19 -4.55 -18.06 -2.94
CA PHE A 19 -5.79 -18.30 -2.21
C PHE A 19 -6.70 -19.25 -3.00
N PRO A 20 -7.57 -20.05 -2.37
CA PRO A 20 -8.57 -20.86 -3.06
C PRO A 20 -9.50 -19.96 -3.90
N VAL A 21 -9.80 -20.35 -5.13
CA VAL A 21 -10.72 -19.58 -6.00
C VAL A 21 -12.14 -19.57 -5.42
N ASN A 22 -12.57 -20.70 -4.86
CA ASN A 22 -13.84 -20.88 -4.16
C ASN A 22 -13.80 -22.10 -3.24
N ASP A 23 -14.79 -22.22 -2.38
CA ASP A 23 -14.89 -23.32 -1.40
C ASP A 23 -15.16 -24.68 -2.05
N SER A 24 -15.77 -24.72 -3.24
CA SER A 24 -16.08 -25.97 -3.96
C SER A 24 -14.88 -26.53 -4.73
N GLN A 25 -13.88 -25.71 -4.99
CA GLN A 25 -12.64 -26.07 -5.71
C GLN A 25 -11.39 -25.63 -4.94
N PRO A 26 -11.16 -26.14 -3.73
CA PRO A 26 -10.05 -25.67 -2.87
C PRO A 26 -8.65 -25.95 -3.46
N GLN A 27 -8.57 -26.90 -4.41
CA GLN A 27 -7.33 -27.25 -5.11
C GLN A 27 -6.99 -26.23 -6.24
N THR A 28 -7.98 -25.49 -6.73
CA THR A 28 -7.75 -24.41 -7.70
C THR A 28 -7.44 -23.13 -6.94
N ARG A 29 -6.25 -22.63 -7.17
CA ARG A 29 -5.74 -21.47 -6.42
C ARG A 29 -5.40 -20.32 -7.36
N LEU A 30 -5.60 -19.11 -6.87
CA LEU A 30 -5.25 -17.87 -7.54
C LEU A 30 -4.22 -17.12 -6.70
N ALA A 31 -3.19 -16.59 -7.35
CA ALA A 31 -2.30 -15.59 -6.78
C ALA A 31 -2.39 -14.30 -7.59
N ILE A 32 -2.57 -13.17 -6.92
CA ILE A 32 -2.28 -11.85 -7.48
C ILE A 32 -0.81 -11.59 -7.17
N PHE A 33 -0.05 -11.08 -8.12
CA PHE A 33 1.36 -10.76 -7.92
C PHE A 33 1.71 -9.45 -8.62
N ALA A 34 2.76 -8.80 -8.15
CA ALA A 34 3.24 -7.55 -8.71
C ALA A 34 4.75 -7.60 -8.96
N PHE A 35 5.22 -6.66 -9.75
CA PHE A 35 6.62 -6.26 -9.81
C PHE A 35 6.76 -4.97 -9.00
N PRO A 36 7.30 -5.03 -7.78
CA PRO A 36 7.57 -3.82 -6.99
C PRO A 36 8.44 -2.83 -7.76
N TYR A 37 8.28 -1.54 -7.47
CA TYR A 37 8.89 -0.44 -8.23
C TYR A 37 10.41 -0.52 -8.35
N ASP A 38 11.08 -1.17 -7.40
CA ASP A 38 12.53 -1.35 -7.30
C ASP A 38 13.03 -2.71 -7.84
N VAL A 39 12.13 -3.55 -8.33
CA VAL A 39 12.50 -4.84 -8.93
C VAL A 39 12.80 -4.66 -10.41
N ASN A 40 13.94 -5.18 -10.84
CA ASN A 40 14.28 -5.18 -12.27
C ASN A 40 13.21 -5.94 -13.08
N PRO A 41 12.62 -5.34 -14.12
CA PRO A 41 11.61 -5.98 -14.96
C PRO A 41 12.07 -7.30 -15.62
N ALA A 42 13.37 -7.54 -15.73
CA ALA A 42 13.93 -8.80 -16.23
C ALA A 42 13.97 -9.93 -15.16
N THR A 43 13.67 -9.61 -13.89
CA THR A 43 13.60 -10.61 -12.82
C THR A 43 12.48 -11.61 -13.14
N PRO A 44 12.77 -12.93 -13.11
CA PRO A 44 11.75 -13.91 -13.46
C PRO A 44 10.71 -14.06 -12.34
N ALA A 45 9.42 -14.03 -12.73
CA ALA A 45 8.33 -14.51 -11.88
C ALA A 45 8.21 -16.03 -12.01
N ARG A 46 8.01 -16.73 -10.88
CA ARG A 46 7.91 -18.20 -10.80
C ARG A 46 6.72 -18.61 -9.95
N ILE A 47 5.96 -19.60 -10.40
CA ILE A 47 5.02 -20.30 -9.51
C ILE A 47 5.84 -21.20 -8.59
N VAL A 48 5.52 -21.14 -7.30
CA VAL A 48 6.18 -21.93 -6.26
C VAL A 48 5.12 -22.69 -5.49
N ALA A 49 5.38 -23.96 -5.22
CA ALA A 49 4.58 -24.80 -4.33
C ALA A 49 5.49 -25.58 -3.39
N GLU A 50 5.07 -25.73 -2.13
CA GLU A 50 5.79 -26.45 -1.09
C GLU A 50 4.82 -27.40 -0.37
N ASP A 51 5.26 -28.61 -0.08
CA ASP A 51 4.48 -29.59 0.69
C ASP A 51 4.83 -29.54 2.18
N ASP A 52 4.16 -30.34 2.99
CA ASP A 52 4.35 -30.44 4.45
C ASP A 52 5.72 -31.03 4.84
N ALA A 53 6.40 -31.72 3.94
CA ALA A 53 7.76 -32.22 4.12
C ALA A 53 8.84 -31.19 3.73
N GLY A 54 8.44 -30.00 3.24
CA GLY A 54 9.35 -28.94 2.78
C GLY A 54 9.89 -29.16 1.35
N ASN A 55 9.37 -30.13 0.60
CA ASN A 55 9.75 -30.28 -0.81
C ASN A 55 9.16 -29.12 -1.63
N ARG A 56 10.03 -28.46 -2.39
CA ARG A 56 9.67 -27.28 -3.18
C ARG A 56 9.68 -27.60 -4.68
N SER A 57 8.58 -27.25 -5.34
CA SER A 57 8.44 -27.27 -6.79
C SER A 57 8.36 -25.86 -7.36
N VAL A 58 8.97 -25.64 -8.52
CA VAL A 58 9.00 -24.33 -9.19
C VAL A 58 8.60 -24.52 -10.66
N ALA A 59 7.70 -23.66 -11.15
CA ALA A 59 7.26 -23.65 -12.54
C ALA A 59 7.34 -22.25 -13.15
N SER A 60 7.60 -22.19 -14.45
CA SER A 60 7.51 -20.97 -15.25
C SER A 60 6.12 -20.84 -15.83
N PHE A 61 5.70 -19.59 -16.10
CA PHE A 61 4.46 -19.28 -16.81
C PHE A 61 4.67 -18.05 -17.72
N THR A 62 3.77 -17.83 -18.63
CA THR A 62 3.83 -16.67 -19.55
C THR A 62 3.23 -15.45 -18.88
N TYR A 63 3.99 -14.38 -18.84
CA TYR A 63 3.55 -13.06 -18.36
C TYR A 63 4.26 -11.96 -19.15
N LYS A 64 3.81 -10.72 -19.02
CA LYS A 64 4.44 -9.56 -19.64
C LYS A 64 4.56 -8.44 -18.63
N VAL A 65 5.76 -7.91 -18.47
CA VAL A 65 6.06 -6.72 -17.66
C VAL A 65 6.20 -5.53 -18.60
N PHE A 66 5.60 -4.41 -18.21
CA PHE A 66 5.75 -3.13 -18.90
C PHE A 66 6.59 -2.23 -18.00
N PRO A 67 7.88 -1.99 -18.34
CA PRO A 67 8.72 -1.10 -17.55
C PRO A 67 8.13 0.30 -17.48
N GLU A 68 8.03 0.86 -16.29
CA GLU A 68 7.57 2.22 -16.06
C GLU A 68 8.76 3.11 -15.63
N LYS A 69 8.71 4.39 -16.04
CA LYS A 69 9.65 5.41 -15.55
C LYS A 69 8.95 6.21 -14.47
N PHE A 70 9.52 6.17 -13.28
CA PHE A 70 8.99 6.91 -12.15
C PHE A 70 9.57 8.32 -12.06
N PRO A 71 8.80 9.29 -11.51
CA PRO A 71 9.28 10.65 -11.34
C PRO A 71 10.42 10.74 -10.33
N SER A 72 11.15 11.86 -10.39
CA SER A 72 12.16 12.21 -9.40
C SER A 72 11.99 13.68 -9.03
N THR A 73 11.75 13.94 -7.76
CA THR A 73 11.40 15.26 -7.23
C THR A 73 12.41 15.71 -6.17
N LYS A 74 12.76 17.00 -6.20
CA LYS A 74 13.58 17.64 -5.17
C LYS A 74 12.68 18.48 -4.28
N LEU A 75 12.67 18.20 -2.98
CA LEU A 75 11.87 18.87 -1.96
C LEU A 75 12.77 19.72 -1.05
N ASN A 76 12.48 21.01 -0.98
CA ASN A 76 13.16 21.89 -0.04
C ASN A 76 12.40 21.86 1.30
N ILE A 77 13.09 21.42 2.34
CA ILE A 77 12.56 21.32 3.70
C ILE A 77 12.89 22.61 4.45
N THR A 78 11.89 23.14 5.16
CA THR A 78 11.99 24.36 5.94
C THR A 78 11.87 24.08 7.43
N ASP A 79 12.38 25.00 8.26
CA ASP A 79 12.21 24.92 9.71
C ASP A 79 10.73 24.90 10.12
N ASP A 80 9.90 25.73 9.50
CA ASP A 80 8.46 25.80 9.79
C ASP A 80 7.77 24.45 9.50
N PHE A 81 8.13 23.79 8.40
CA PHE A 81 7.62 22.47 8.10
C PHE A 81 8.04 21.43 9.15
N MET A 82 9.33 21.40 9.48
CA MET A 82 9.84 20.45 10.50
C MET A 82 9.24 20.72 11.88
N GLN A 83 9.10 22.00 12.29
CA GLN A 83 8.49 22.37 13.58
C GLN A 83 7.03 21.92 13.67
N ARG A 84 6.31 21.88 12.55
CA ARG A 84 4.93 21.44 12.51
C ARG A 84 4.79 19.92 12.59
N VAL A 85 5.65 19.14 11.88
CA VAL A 85 5.45 17.70 11.73
C VAL A 85 6.26 16.86 12.73
N VAL A 86 7.46 17.29 13.13
CA VAL A 86 8.36 16.49 13.98
C VAL A 86 7.81 16.28 15.39
N PRO A 87 7.40 17.31 16.16
CA PRO A 87 6.98 17.12 17.55
C PRO A 87 5.75 16.22 17.69
N PRO A 88 4.68 16.34 16.88
CA PRO A 88 3.51 15.46 16.99
C PRO A 88 3.84 14.00 16.71
N ILE A 89 4.74 13.71 15.74
CA ILE A 89 5.15 12.34 15.41
C ILE A 89 5.97 11.75 16.57
N LEU A 90 6.97 12.47 17.07
CA LEU A 90 7.81 12.00 18.21
C LEU A 90 6.96 11.75 19.46
N ALA A 91 5.92 12.56 19.70
CA ALA A 91 5.06 12.38 20.87
C ALA A 91 4.19 11.11 20.81
N GLN A 92 4.01 10.52 19.64
CA GLN A 92 3.08 9.39 19.41
C GLN A 92 3.78 8.10 19.01
N THR A 93 5.10 8.11 18.71
CA THR A 93 5.87 6.92 18.41
C THR A 93 6.83 6.56 19.55
N THR A 94 7.07 5.24 19.72
CA THR A 94 8.11 4.69 20.61
C THR A 94 9.22 4.00 19.82
N ASP A 95 9.12 3.95 18.50
CA ASP A 95 10.02 3.17 17.64
C ASP A 95 11.32 3.92 17.29
N ILE A 96 11.32 5.22 17.49
CA ILE A 96 12.49 6.10 17.35
C ILE A 96 12.67 6.97 18.59
N GLN A 97 13.88 7.51 18.77
CA GLN A 97 14.20 8.38 19.89
C GLN A 97 14.52 9.79 19.40
N ASP A 98 14.33 10.78 20.28
CA ASP A 98 14.75 12.16 20.02
C ASP A 98 16.27 12.26 19.82
N GLN A 99 16.67 12.76 18.67
CA GLN A 99 18.08 12.92 18.25
C GLN A 99 18.67 14.27 18.68
N GLY A 100 17.94 15.05 19.49
CA GLY A 100 18.40 16.32 20.08
C GLY A 100 18.45 17.51 19.12
N SER A 101 17.99 17.37 17.89
CA SER A 101 17.82 18.50 16.97
C SER A 101 16.71 18.25 15.95
N LEU A 102 16.04 19.33 15.55
CA LEU A 102 14.90 19.29 14.64
C LEU A 102 15.22 18.57 13.32
N VAL A 103 16.35 18.89 12.69
CA VAL A 103 16.78 18.29 11.42
C VAL A 103 17.11 16.80 11.58
N LYS A 104 17.80 16.41 12.66
CA LYS A 104 18.11 15.00 12.91
C LYS A 104 16.84 14.19 13.19
N ASN A 105 15.91 14.75 13.95
CA ASN A 105 14.62 14.14 14.19
C ASN A 105 13.80 13.99 12.90
N TYR A 106 13.82 15.00 12.05
CA TYR A 106 13.17 14.90 10.73
C TYR A 106 13.76 13.77 9.89
N VAL A 107 15.07 13.64 9.81
CA VAL A 107 15.74 12.54 9.08
C VAL A 107 15.42 11.19 9.72
N GLU A 108 15.44 11.09 11.05
CA GLU A 108 15.08 9.87 11.77
C GLU A 108 13.65 9.43 11.46
N ILE A 109 12.69 10.36 11.44
CA ILE A 109 11.30 10.11 11.06
C ILE A 109 11.22 9.72 9.58
N ASN A 110 11.80 10.51 8.68
CA ASN A 110 11.64 10.30 7.25
C ASN A 110 12.31 9.01 6.76
N HIS A 111 13.39 8.57 7.40
CA HIS A 111 14.12 7.35 7.04
C HIS A 111 13.80 6.16 7.94
N ASN A 112 14.17 6.19 9.21
CA ASN A 112 14.09 5.02 10.10
C ASN A 112 12.64 4.66 10.47
N LEU A 113 11.81 5.64 10.81
CA LEU A 113 10.40 5.38 11.12
C LEU A 113 9.63 4.89 9.89
N ARG A 114 9.95 5.38 8.69
CA ARG A 114 9.41 4.85 7.43
C ARG A 114 9.74 3.37 7.21
N LEU A 115 10.95 2.93 7.60
CA LEU A 115 11.32 1.50 7.54
C LEU A 115 10.51 0.65 8.54
N VAL A 116 10.21 1.20 9.71
CA VAL A 116 9.33 0.54 10.69
C VAL A 116 7.92 0.39 10.13
N ASP A 117 7.36 1.49 9.58
CA ASP A 117 6.03 1.47 8.96
C ASP A 117 5.94 0.47 7.82
N LYS A 118 6.97 0.39 6.96
CA LYS A 118 7.04 -0.62 5.88
C LYS A 118 6.95 -2.05 6.44
N LYS A 119 7.62 -2.36 7.54
CA LYS A 119 7.53 -3.68 8.19
C LYS A 119 6.13 -3.96 8.76
N ARG A 120 5.46 -2.94 9.31
CA ARG A 120 4.08 -3.05 9.80
C ARG A 120 3.10 -3.30 8.66
N LEU A 121 3.27 -2.61 7.52
CA LEU A 121 2.44 -2.85 6.33
C LEU A 121 2.56 -4.30 5.84
N LEU A 122 3.78 -4.87 5.80
CA LEU A 122 3.98 -6.27 5.46
C LEU A 122 3.26 -7.21 6.44
N LYS A 123 3.19 -6.88 7.72
CA LYS A 123 2.43 -7.65 8.70
C LYS A 123 0.92 -7.59 8.44
N PHE A 124 0.35 -6.41 8.15
CA PHE A 124 -1.05 -6.29 7.77
C PHE A 124 -1.37 -7.11 6.51
N GLY A 125 -0.48 -7.15 5.53
CA GLY A 125 -0.65 -7.95 4.32
C GLY A 125 -0.77 -9.45 4.58
N GLN A 126 -0.19 -9.97 5.67
CA GLN A 126 -0.28 -11.38 6.06
C GLN A 126 -1.62 -11.74 6.72
N GLU A 127 -2.35 -10.76 7.26
CA GLU A 127 -3.62 -10.94 7.97
C GLU A 127 -4.80 -10.56 7.06
N THR A 128 -4.90 -11.20 5.88
CA THR A 128 -5.93 -10.90 4.88
C THR A 128 -7.04 -11.94 4.85
N ASN A 129 -8.25 -11.52 4.47
CA ASN A 129 -9.34 -12.44 4.18
C ASN A 129 -8.97 -13.31 2.97
N PRO A 130 -9.15 -14.65 3.04
CA PRO A 130 -8.81 -15.54 1.92
C PRO A 130 -9.77 -15.43 0.72
N LYS A 131 -10.86 -14.67 0.83
CA LYS A 131 -11.87 -14.46 -0.22
C LYS A 131 -11.84 -13.03 -0.73
N PHE A 132 -12.11 -12.84 -2.02
CA PHE A 132 -12.34 -11.52 -2.58
C PHE A 132 -13.55 -10.85 -1.94
N LEU A 133 -13.36 -9.65 -1.38
CA LEU A 133 -14.44 -8.83 -0.83
C LEU A 133 -14.89 -7.73 -1.81
N TRP A 134 -14.14 -7.50 -2.88
CA TRP A 134 -14.38 -6.48 -3.89
C TRP A 134 -14.81 -7.07 -5.24
N HIS A 135 -15.36 -6.27 -6.15
CA HIS A 135 -15.98 -6.78 -7.38
C HIS A 135 -15.78 -5.96 -8.66
N GLU A 136 -15.27 -4.74 -8.58
CA GLU A 136 -15.03 -3.85 -9.73
C GLU A 136 -13.84 -2.93 -9.50
N ALA A 137 -13.52 -2.03 -10.44
CA ALA A 137 -12.43 -1.09 -10.29
C ALA A 137 -12.59 -0.22 -9.03
N PHE A 138 -11.47 0.07 -8.40
CA PHE A 138 -11.43 0.89 -7.19
C PHE A 138 -11.80 2.34 -7.52
N LEU A 139 -12.48 3.01 -6.60
CA LEU A 139 -12.77 4.44 -6.75
C LEU A 139 -11.51 5.24 -6.43
N ARG A 140 -11.18 6.15 -7.32
CA ARG A 140 -10.34 7.27 -6.94
C ARG A 140 -11.14 8.25 -6.10
N LEU A 141 -10.52 8.89 -5.11
CA LEU A 141 -11.18 9.92 -4.31
C LEU A 141 -11.72 11.03 -5.23
N PRO A 142 -13.02 11.38 -5.12
CA PRO A 142 -13.66 12.33 -6.01
C PRO A 142 -13.11 13.74 -5.83
N ASN A 143 -13.12 14.52 -6.91
CA ASN A 143 -12.71 15.93 -6.93
C ASN A 143 -11.27 16.18 -6.45
N THR A 144 -10.38 15.18 -6.59
CA THR A 144 -8.98 15.29 -6.19
C THR A 144 -8.04 15.50 -7.38
N LYS A 145 -7.01 16.30 -7.13
CA LYS A 145 -5.83 16.43 -7.97
C LYS A 145 -4.70 15.58 -7.35
N ALA A 146 -3.95 14.85 -8.17
CA ALA A 146 -2.73 14.20 -7.71
C ALA A 146 -1.62 15.26 -7.56
N GLU A 147 -1.17 15.50 -6.35
CA GLU A 147 -0.05 16.39 -6.03
C GLU A 147 1.29 15.63 -6.12
N ALA A 148 1.27 14.34 -5.80
CA ALA A 148 2.40 13.44 -5.98
C ALA A 148 1.91 12.07 -6.43
N ASN A 149 2.77 11.35 -7.15
CA ASN A 149 2.47 10.06 -7.74
C ASN A 149 3.28 8.94 -7.07
N PHE A 150 2.81 7.71 -7.27
CA PHE A 150 3.49 6.51 -6.84
C PHE A 150 4.92 6.41 -7.39
N ALA A 151 5.83 5.88 -6.55
CA ALA A 151 7.25 5.66 -6.82
C ALA A 151 8.05 6.93 -7.22
N ASP A 152 7.61 8.11 -6.76
CA ASP A 152 8.40 9.35 -6.89
C ASP A 152 9.65 9.27 -6.01
N HIS A 153 10.82 9.32 -6.65
CA HIS A 153 12.14 9.35 -5.99
C HIS A 153 12.41 10.75 -5.45
N ARG A 154 12.23 10.94 -4.16
CA ARG A 154 12.34 12.24 -3.49
C ARG A 154 13.72 12.49 -2.92
N THR A 155 14.32 13.61 -3.27
CA THR A 155 15.54 14.12 -2.66
C THR A 155 15.20 15.30 -1.74
N TYR A 156 15.44 15.14 -0.44
CA TYR A 156 15.14 16.14 0.58
C TYR A 156 16.34 17.05 0.79
N VAL A 157 16.13 18.35 0.69
CA VAL A 157 17.17 19.36 0.78
C VAL A 157 16.85 20.37 1.88
N TYR A 158 17.81 20.61 2.77
CA TYR A 158 17.72 21.62 3.81
C TYR A 158 18.96 22.52 3.77
N ASN A 159 18.77 23.84 3.73
CA ASN A 159 19.85 24.82 3.61
C ASN A 159 20.85 24.51 2.49
N GLY A 160 20.33 24.10 1.33
CA GLY A 160 21.13 23.78 0.15
C GLY A 160 21.86 22.43 0.17
N LYS A 161 21.75 21.65 1.25
CA LYS A 161 22.37 20.33 1.40
C LYS A 161 21.32 19.23 1.32
N VAL A 162 21.64 18.14 0.62
CA VAL A 162 20.83 16.92 0.65
C VAL A 162 20.94 16.32 2.05
N ILE A 163 19.79 16.09 2.69
CA ILE A 163 19.70 15.52 4.05
C ILE A 163 19.12 14.11 4.05
N ASP A 164 18.35 13.72 3.03
CA ASP A 164 17.77 12.38 2.90
C ASP A 164 17.29 12.10 1.48
N GLN A 165 17.03 10.83 1.16
CA GLN A 165 16.43 10.36 -0.08
C GLN A 165 15.47 9.22 0.23
N GLU A 166 14.21 9.34 -0.22
CA GLU A 166 13.19 8.34 -0.01
C GLU A 166 12.31 8.18 -1.25
N VAL A 167 11.50 7.13 -1.30
CA VAL A 167 10.53 6.90 -2.38
C VAL A 167 9.12 7.03 -1.84
N HIS A 168 8.29 7.78 -2.55
CA HIS A 168 6.88 7.96 -2.23
C HIS A 168 6.06 6.80 -2.77
N LEU A 169 5.45 6.01 -1.88
CA LEU A 169 4.82 4.73 -2.23
C LEU A 169 3.29 4.80 -2.14
N GLY A 170 2.72 5.83 -2.76
CA GLY A 170 1.29 6.05 -2.92
C GLY A 170 1.04 7.23 -3.85
N ASP A 171 -0.19 7.65 -3.99
CA ASP A 171 -0.57 8.90 -4.65
C ASP A 171 -1.10 9.89 -3.58
N ASP A 172 -0.59 11.12 -3.57
CA ASP A 172 -1.11 12.18 -2.70
C ASP A 172 -2.26 12.89 -3.43
N LEU A 173 -3.46 12.74 -2.90
CA LEU A 173 -4.71 13.20 -3.50
C LEU A 173 -5.28 14.38 -2.72
N ALA A 174 -5.09 15.61 -3.24
CA ALA A 174 -5.56 16.84 -2.63
C ALA A 174 -6.92 17.27 -3.20
N SER A 175 -7.77 17.80 -2.33
CA SER A 175 -9.07 18.40 -2.64
C SER A 175 -9.24 19.69 -1.84
N VAL A 176 -10.47 19.99 -1.39
CA VAL A 176 -10.71 21.03 -0.39
C VAL A 176 -10.27 20.53 0.99
N GLU A 177 -9.96 21.46 1.89
CA GLU A 177 -9.64 21.14 3.28
C GLU A 177 -10.78 20.35 3.93
N HIS A 178 -10.42 19.34 4.72
CA HIS A 178 -11.36 18.47 5.42
C HIS A 178 -12.38 17.78 4.50
N ALA A 179 -11.94 17.36 3.32
CA ALA A 179 -12.78 16.63 2.38
C ALA A 179 -13.18 15.25 2.93
N PRO A 180 -14.39 14.76 2.59
CA PRO A 180 -14.77 13.39 2.94
C PRO A 180 -13.89 12.37 2.22
N VAL A 181 -13.33 11.44 2.99
CA VAL A 181 -12.57 10.30 2.48
C VAL A 181 -13.49 9.10 2.34
N ILE A 182 -13.50 8.45 1.17
CA ILE A 182 -14.36 7.31 0.88
C ILE A 182 -13.56 6.02 0.74
N ALA A 183 -14.16 4.88 1.12
CA ALA A 183 -13.62 3.56 0.82
C ALA A 183 -13.57 3.33 -0.69
N ALA A 184 -12.40 3.00 -1.23
CA ALA A 184 -12.21 2.80 -2.67
C ALA A 184 -12.95 1.56 -3.19
N ASN A 185 -13.19 0.55 -2.33
CA ASN A 185 -13.98 -0.65 -2.66
C ASN A 185 -14.54 -1.28 -1.38
N ASP A 186 -15.38 -2.31 -1.55
CA ASP A 186 -15.88 -3.14 -0.45
C ASP A 186 -14.71 -3.82 0.26
N GLY A 187 -14.78 -3.95 1.58
CA GLY A 187 -13.74 -4.57 2.38
C GLY A 187 -14.02 -4.55 3.87
N GLN A 188 -13.02 -4.95 4.65
CA GLN A 188 -13.03 -4.89 6.11
C GLN A 188 -11.95 -3.95 6.61
N VAL A 189 -12.30 -3.03 7.49
CA VAL A 189 -11.33 -2.17 8.16
C VAL A 189 -10.44 -3.01 9.07
N VAL A 190 -9.13 -3.04 8.81
CA VAL A 190 -8.16 -3.77 9.64
C VAL A 190 -7.37 -2.83 10.54
N PHE A 191 -7.36 -1.52 10.23
CA PHE A 191 -6.69 -0.50 11.04
C PHE A 191 -7.42 0.84 10.92
N ALA A 192 -7.55 1.57 12.03
CA ALA A 192 -8.06 2.94 12.10
C ALA A 192 -7.50 3.61 13.36
N ALA A 193 -6.29 4.17 13.27
CA ALA A 193 -5.57 4.82 14.37
C ALA A 193 -4.40 5.67 13.84
N TRP A 194 -3.58 6.20 14.75
CA TRP A 194 -2.30 6.82 14.41
C TRP A 194 -1.32 5.79 13.83
N PHE A 195 -0.71 6.12 12.70
CA PHE A 195 0.25 5.27 11.99
C PHE A 195 1.46 6.09 11.53
N ASP A 196 2.20 6.56 12.48
CA ASP A 196 3.50 7.25 12.38
C ASP A 196 3.59 8.29 11.24
N ILE A 197 4.38 8.03 10.17
CA ILE A 197 4.52 9.00 9.08
C ILE A 197 3.20 9.26 8.33
N PHE A 198 2.28 8.30 8.31
CA PHE A 198 0.97 8.44 7.69
C PHE A 198 -0.03 9.22 8.56
N GLY A 199 0.33 9.59 9.80
CA GLY A 199 -0.56 10.24 10.73
C GLY A 199 -1.76 9.36 11.10
N ASN A 200 -2.94 9.95 11.23
CA ASN A 200 -4.16 9.18 11.35
C ASN A 200 -4.43 8.44 10.04
N ALA A 201 -4.51 7.12 10.09
CA ALA A 201 -4.68 6.29 8.91
C ALA A 201 -5.77 5.24 9.07
N VAL A 202 -6.38 4.87 7.94
CA VAL A 202 -7.28 3.72 7.80
C VAL A 202 -6.66 2.75 6.82
N ILE A 203 -6.66 1.44 7.16
CA ILE A 203 -6.34 0.36 6.24
C ILE A 203 -7.56 -0.52 6.08
N ILE A 204 -7.94 -0.80 4.83
CA ILE A 204 -9.06 -1.67 4.46
C ILE A 204 -8.49 -2.89 3.75
N ASP A 205 -8.81 -4.08 4.27
CA ASP A 205 -8.55 -5.35 3.60
C ASP A 205 -9.68 -5.68 2.62
N HIS A 206 -9.33 -5.91 1.37
CA HIS A 206 -10.24 -6.28 0.29
C HIS A 206 -10.19 -7.78 -0.01
N GLY A 207 -9.38 -8.52 0.75
CA GLY A 207 -9.16 -9.95 0.61
C GLY A 207 -8.08 -10.33 -0.40
N CYS A 208 -7.58 -11.55 -0.23
CA CYS A 208 -6.53 -12.15 -1.08
C CYS A 208 -5.24 -11.29 -1.15
N GLY A 209 -4.83 -10.69 -0.04
CA GLY A 209 -3.63 -9.86 0.08
C GLY A 209 -3.81 -8.42 -0.38
N LEU A 210 -4.96 -8.06 -0.93
CA LEU A 210 -5.20 -6.71 -1.46
C LEU A 210 -5.74 -5.78 -0.37
N GLN A 211 -5.06 -4.65 -0.14
CA GLN A 211 -5.43 -3.66 0.86
C GLN A 211 -5.32 -2.24 0.29
N THR A 212 -6.06 -1.29 0.87
CA THR A 212 -5.89 0.14 0.63
C THR A 212 -5.59 0.88 1.92
N LEU A 213 -4.66 1.84 1.85
CA LEU A 213 -4.29 2.72 2.94
C LEU A 213 -4.71 4.14 2.61
N TYR A 214 -5.26 4.83 3.61
CA TYR A 214 -5.68 6.24 3.58
C TYR A 214 -4.99 6.95 4.73
N GLY A 215 -3.96 7.75 4.44
CA GLY A 215 -3.18 8.49 5.43
C GLY A 215 -3.59 9.96 5.56
N HIS A 216 -3.01 10.64 6.55
CA HIS A 216 -3.13 12.06 6.85
C HIS A 216 -4.56 12.53 7.16
N MET A 217 -5.35 11.67 7.82
CA MET A 217 -6.75 11.96 8.14
C MET A 217 -6.91 12.82 9.40
N ALA A 218 -7.95 13.65 9.45
CA ALA A 218 -8.38 14.36 10.65
C ALA A 218 -9.07 13.43 11.65
N SER A 219 -9.98 12.59 11.13
CA SER A 219 -10.85 11.76 11.96
C SER A 219 -11.34 10.52 11.22
N PHE A 220 -11.77 9.52 11.96
CA PHE A 220 -12.34 8.27 11.48
C PHE A 220 -13.85 8.25 11.65
N LYS A 221 -14.57 7.67 10.68
CA LYS A 221 -16.00 7.30 10.79
C LYS A 221 -16.21 5.80 10.83
N VAL A 222 -15.13 5.05 10.90
CA VAL A 222 -15.09 3.58 10.92
C VAL A 222 -14.13 3.09 12.00
N LYS A 223 -14.22 1.82 12.36
CA LYS A 223 -13.36 1.16 13.36
C LYS A 223 -12.89 -0.21 12.84
N PRO A 224 -11.78 -0.74 13.38
CA PRO A 224 -11.30 -2.07 13.03
C PRO A 224 -12.39 -3.14 13.22
N GLY A 225 -12.47 -4.08 12.27
CA GLY A 225 -13.48 -5.13 12.19
C GLY A 225 -14.75 -4.74 11.43
N GLU A 226 -14.98 -3.47 11.14
CA GLU A 226 -16.16 -3.00 10.41
C GLU A 226 -16.07 -3.33 8.92
N LEU A 227 -17.18 -3.82 8.35
CA LEU A 227 -17.32 -4.00 6.91
C LEU A 227 -17.76 -2.67 6.28
N VAL A 228 -17.07 -2.25 5.24
CA VAL A 228 -17.35 -1.03 4.50
C VAL A 228 -17.75 -1.33 3.07
N LYS A 229 -18.54 -0.43 2.49
CA LYS A 229 -18.96 -0.47 1.10
C LYS A 229 -18.18 0.53 0.25
N ARG A 230 -17.95 0.17 -1.00
CA ARG A 230 -17.39 1.05 -2.02
C ARG A 230 -18.13 2.39 -2.04
N GLY A 231 -17.40 3.50 -1.86
CA GLY A 231 -17.96 4.84 -1.76
C GLY A 231 -18.47 5.25 -0.38
N GLN A 232 -18.45 4.37 0.62
CA GLN A 232 -18.79 4.72 2.00
C GLN A 232 -17.78 5.72 2.57
N VAL A 233 -18.26 6.78 3.22
CA VAL A 233 -17.38 7.75 3.91
C VAL A 233 -16.75 7.09 5.13
N ILE A 234 -15.42 7.03 5.17
CA ILE A 234 -14.61 6.40 6.23
C ILE A 234 -13.95 7.41 7.15
N GLY A 235 -13.95 8.70 6.80
CA GLY A 235 -13.36 9.77 7.60
C GLY A 235 -13.27 11.08 6.83
N VAL A 236 -12.33 11.93 7.26
CA VAL A 236 -12.10 13.28 6.73
C VAL A 236 -10.60 13.49 6.55
N SER A 237 -10.18 14.15 5.46
CA SER A 237 -8.78 14.49 5.18
C SER A 237 -8.23 15.57 6.11
N ASP A 238 -6.91 15.66 6.22
CA ASP A 238 -6.15 16.68 6.95
C ASP A 238 -4.67 16.63 6.55
N SER A 239 -3.80 17.07 7.46
CA SER A 239 -2.34 17.07 7.34
C SER A 239 -1.64 16.41 8.52
N THR A 240 -2.24 15.41 9.15
CA THR A 240 -1.62 14.68 10.26
C THR A 240 -0.42 13.83 9.79
N GLY A 241 0.55 13.58 10.66
CA GLY A 241 1.77 12.85 10.30
C GLY A 241 2.75 13.70 9.47
N LEU A 242 3.44 13.07 8.51
CA LEU A 242 4.49 13.73 7.69
C LEU A 242 3.89 14.35 6.41
N ALA A 243 2.92 15.24 6.55
CA ALA A 243 2.17 15.86 5.46
C ALA A 243 2.51 17.35 5.27
N GLY A 244 2.60 17.80 4.01
CA GLY A 244 2.85 19.19 3.65
C GLY A 244 1.63 20.12 3.80
N GLY A 245 0.44 19.59 3.66
CA GLY A 245 -0.87 20.26 3.73
C GLY A 245 -1.98 19.22 3.70
N ASP A 246 -3.25 19.67 3.68
CA ASP A 246 -4.41 18.77 3.65
C ASP A 246 -4.46 17.97 2.33
N HIS A 247 -4.35 16.68 2.44
CA HIS A 247 -4.49 15.71 1.35
C HIS A 247 -4.70 14.30 1.93
N VAL A 248 -5.03 13.36 1.08
CA VAL A 248 -5.01 11.93 1.42
C VAL A 248 -3.83 11.27 0.73
N HIS A 249 -2.93 10.68 1.52
CA HIS A 249 -1.99 9.71 1.00
C HIS A 249 -2.74 8.40 0.75
N PHE A 250 -2.95 8.07 -0.53
CA PHE A 250 -3.65 6.86 -0.94
C PHE A 250 -2.65 5.83 -1.47
N ALA A 251 -2.61 4.66 -0.85
CA ALA A 251 -1.80 3.55 -1.34
C ALA A 251 -2.64 2.30 -1.56
N VAL A 252 -2.28 1.53 -2.58
CA VAL A 252 -2.73 0.15 -2.79
C VAL A 252 -1.59 -0.77 -2.40
N LEU A 253 -1.90 -1.77 -1.59
CA LEU A 253 -0.94 -2.73 -1.07
C LEU A 253 -1.34 -4.13 -1.55
N LEU A 254 -0.37 -4.90 -2.01
CA LEU A 254 -0.52 -6.32 -2.28
C LEU A 254 0.41 -7.09 -1.36
N ASP A 255 -0.16 -7.88 -0.44
CA ASP A 255 0.57 -8.55 0.64
C ASP A 255 1.45 -7.60 1.48
N GLY A 256 0.95 -6.36 1.68
CA GLY A 256 1.66 -5.29 2.37
C GLY A 256 2.71 -4.55 1.53
N ILE A 257 2.89 -4.94 0.27
CA ILE A 257 3.84 -4.32 -0.67
C ILE A 257 3.09 -3.25 -1.48
N PRO A 258 3.54 -1.97 -1.45
CA PRO A 258 2.92 -0.92 -2.23
C PRO A 258 3.02 -1.17 -3.74
N VAL A 259 1.90 -0.99 -4.44
CA VAL A 259 1.77 -1.12 -5.90
C VAL A 259 1.13 0.13 -6.49
N ASN A 260 1.26 0.33 -7.81
CA ASN A 260 0.78 1.54 -8.48
C ASN A 260 -0.76 1.66 -8.39
N PRO A 261 -1.32 2.67 -7.68
CA PRO A 261 -2.77 2.83 -7.53
C PRO A 261 -3.52 3.04 -8.84
N LYS A 262 -2.86 3.60 -9.88
CA LYS A 262 -3.49 3.89 -11.17
C LYS A 262 -4.01 2.65 -11.89
N GLU A 263 -3.34 1.52 -11.71
CA GLU A 263 -3.77 0.24 -12.27
C GLU A 263 -5.12 -0.20 -11.67
N TRP A 264 -5.32 0.05 -10.39
CA TRP A 264 -6.52 -0.37 -9.64
C TRP A 264 -7.72 0.55 -9.90
N TRP A 265 -7.50 1.77 -10.36
CA TRP A 265 -8.56 2.69 -10.79
C TRP A 265 -9.03 2.46 -12.23
N ASP A 266 -8.25 1.71 -13.04
CA ASP A 266 -8.57 1.43 -14.44
C ASP A 266 -9.46 0.17 -14.56
N PRO A 267 -10.74 0.31 -14.95
CA PRO A 267 -11.64 -0.83 -15.11
C PRO A 267 -11.22 -1.80 -16.22
N HIS A 268 -10.53 -1.33 -17.24
CA HIS A 268 -10.01 -2.21 -18.29
C HIS A 268 -8.85 -3.06 -17.78
N TRP A 269 -7.94 -2.45 -17.04
CA TRP A 269 -6.83 -3.19 -16.41
C TRP A 269 -7.35 -4.25 -15.44
N ILE A 270 -8.30 -3.90 -14.56
CA ILE A 270 -8.92 -4.82 -13.59
C ILE A 270 -9.61 -5.98 -14.33
N HIS A 271 -10.39 -5.67 -15.38
CA HIS A 271 -11.04 -6.70 -16.19
C HIS A 271 -10.01 -7.66 -16.79
N ASP A 272 -9.03 -7.14 -17.54
CA ASP A 272 -8.10 -7.93 -18.34
C ASP A 272 -7.09 -8.71 -17.47
N ARG A 273 -6.67 -8.13 -16.35
CA ARG A 273 -5.63 -8.73 -15.49
C ARG A 273 -6.20 -9.66 -14.43
N ILE A 274 -7.41 -9.41 -13.95
CA ILE A 274 -7.97 -10.14 -12.80
C ILE A 274 -9.31 -10.79 -13.15
N MET A 275 -10.36 -10.02 -13.48
CA MET A 275 -11.73 -10.53 -13.57
C MET A 275 -11.93 -11.54 -14.70
N ALA A 276 -11.38 -11.32 -15.89
CA ALA A 276 -11.47 -12.25 -17.01
C ALA A 276 -10.83 -13.62 -16.71
N LYS A 277 -9.84 -13.66 -15.81
CA LYS A 277 -9.21 -14.92 -15.36
C LYS A 277 -10.06 -15.63 -14.33
N LEU A 278 -10.65 -14.88 -13.37
CA LEU A 278 -11.56 -15.44 -12.37
C LEU A 278 -12.81 -16.07 -13.00
N GLN A 279 -13.38 -15.43 -14.03
CA GLN A 279 -14.56 -15.93 -14.75
C GLN A 279 -14.35 -17.31 -15.40
N GLN A 280 -13.10 -17.69 -15.73
CA GLN A 280 -12.80 -19.02 -16.28
C GLN A 280 -13.07 -20.15 -15.28
N PHE A 281 -13.08 -19.86 -13.98
CA PHE A 281 -13.27 -20.83 -12.90
C PHE A 281 -14.67 -20.77 -12.27
N GLN A 282 -15.54 -19.87 -12.75
CA GLN A 282 -16.92 -19.76 -12.29
C GLN A 282 -17.93 -20.50 -13.19
N ARG A 283 -17.43 -21.18 -14.23
CA ARG A 283 -18.23 -21.98 -15.19
C ARG A 283 -18.34 -23.44 -14.77
#